data_0e4c1bb5474ce67907eab697317c7da4
#
_entry.id   0e4c1bb5474ce67907eab697317c7da4
#
_cell.length_a   1.000
_cell.length_b   1.000
_cell.length_c   1.000
_cell.angle_alpha   90.00
_cell.angle_beta   90.00
_cell.angle_gamma   90.00
#
_symmetry.space_group_name_H-M   'P 1'
#
loop_
_entity.id
_entity.type
_entity.pdbx_description
1 polymer ?
#
loop_
_entity_poly.entity_id
_entity_poly.type
_entity_poly.pdbx_seq_one_letter_code
_entity_poly.pdbx_strand_id
1 'polypeptide(L)'
;GSQTIDLLGYSKELILNYKPKKVFIYEGDNDISAKKNSKEIIDTFNELITQIKTTDSITKIIIISTKPSIARWNLKGKYKKLNRKLERICKKDPNLEYANVWDIMLDKRKLKTELFLSDGLHMNDKGYQLWYSVLKNYID
;
A
#
# COMPACT_ATOMS: atom_id res chain seq x y z
N GLY A 1 17.26 6.10 -14.36
CA GLY A 1 16.32 6.15 -13.29
C GLY A 1 16.56 4.96 -12.42
N SER A 2 16.64 5.18 -11.19
CA SER A 2 17.02 4.13 -10.30
C SER A 2 15.87 3.71 -9.49
N GLN A 3 15.28 2.67 -9.94
CA GLN A 3 14.11 2.12 -9.32
C GLN A 3 14.40 0.67 -8.98
N THR A 4 14.37 0.35 -7.71
CA THR A 4 14.55 -1.02 -7.25
C THR A 4 13.26 -1.48 -6.64
N ILE A 5 12.78 -2.61 -7.06
CA ILE A 5 11.57 -3.23 -6.53
C ILE A 5 12.00 -4.47 -5.76
N ASP A 6 11.76 -4.44 -4.46
CA ASP A 6 12.01 -5.59 -3.59
C ASP A 6 10.68 -6.20 -3.20
N LEU A 7 10.46 -7.43 -3.65
CA LEU A 7 9.25 -8.16 -3.32
C LEU A 7 9.60 -9.15 -2.21
N LEU A 8 9.19 -8.84 -0.99
CA LEU A 8 9.51 -9.64 0.18
C LEU A 8 8.41 -10.64 0.45
N GLY A 9 8.72 -11.91 0.18
CA GLY A 9 7.74 -12.96 0.31
C GLY A 9 6.65 -12.81 -0.74
N TYR A 10 5.91 -13.85 -0.99
CA TYR A 10 4.92 -13.84 -2.06
C TYR A 10 3.85 -12.78 -1.81
N SER A 11 4.03 -11.62 -2.41
CA SER A 11 3.09 -10.51 -2.40
C SER A 11 2.70 -10.00 -1.01
N LYS A 12 3.51 -10.27 0.00
CA LYS A 12 3.25 -9.75 1.33
C LYS A 12 3.67 -8.30 1.45
N GLU A 13 4.85 -8.01 0.93
CA GLU A 13 5.43 -6.68 1.00
C GLU A 13 5.99 -6.29 -0.34
N LEU A 14 5.78 -5.05 -0.70
CA LEU A 14 6.39 -4.43 -1.85
C LEU A 14 7.08 -3.18 -1.38
N ILE A 15 8.40 -3.12 -1.58
CA ILE A 15 9.18 -1.95 -1.27
C ILE A 15 9.81 -1.47 -2.56
N LEU A 16 9.46 -0.26 -2.95
CA LEU A 16 9.95 0.37 -4.16
C LEU A 16 10.84 1.54 -3.77
N ASN A 17 12.14 1.43 -4.10
CA ASN A 17 13.10 2.50 -3.87
C ASN A 17 13.20 3.38 -5.10
N TYR A 18 13.07 4.69 -4.92
CA TYR A 18 13.09 5.64 -6.02
C TYR A 18 13.95 6.84 -5.68
N LYS A 19 14.56 7.44 -6.66
CA LYS A 19 15.38 8.64 -6.47
C LYS A 19 14.59 9.90 -6.75
N PRO A 20 14.89 10.99 -6.02
CA PRO A 20 15.79 11.08 -4.87
C PRO A 20 15.12 10.46 -3.64
N LYS A 21 15.77 9.70 -2.89
CA LYS A 21 15.46 9.10 -1.58
C LYS A 21 13.98 9.01 -1.21
N LYS A 22 13.23 8.26 -1.99
CA LYS A 22 11.83 7.92 -1.72
C LYS A 22 11.67 6.42 -1.65
N VAL A 23 10.91 5.97 -0.68
CA VAL A 23 10.60 4.55 -0.50
C VAL A 23 9.09 4.41 -0.47
N PHE A 24 8.56 3.57 -1.33
CA PHE A 24 7.14 3.23 -1.35
C PHE A 24 6.97 1.88 -0.66
N ILE A 25 6.05 1.81 0.28
CA ILE A 25 5.77 0.57 1.02
C ILE A 25 4.32 0.17 0.80
N TYR A 26 4.13 -1.06 0.33
CA TYR A 26 2.82 -1.68 0.24
C TYR A 26 2.86 -2.98 1.04
N GLU A 27 2.01 -3.06 2.08
CA GLU A 27 2.00 -4.19 2.97
C GLU A 27 0.64 -4.28 3.67
N GLY A 28 0.27 -5.44 4.17
CA GLY A 28 -0.93 -5.60 4.96
C GLY A 28 -2.07 -6.34 4.28
N ASP A 29 -2.07 -6.44 2.95
CA ASP A 29 -3.14 -7.11 2.22
C ASP A 29 -3.23 -8.58 2.62
N ASN A 30 -2.10 -9.31 2.52
CA ASN A 30 -2.07 -10.71 2.90
C ASN A 30 -2.16 -10.91 4.41
N ASP A 31 -1.67 -9.96 5.19
CA ASP A 31 -1.70 -10.06 6.65
C ASP A 31 -3.14 -10.06 7.17
N ILE A 32 -4.01 -9.23 6.62
CA ILE A 32 -5.43 -9.25 6.99
C ILE A 32 -6.06 -10.57 6.55
N SER A 33 -5.74 -11.02 5.33
CA SER A 33 -6.22 -12.30 4.83
C SER A 33 -5.75 -13.46 5.72
N ALA A 34 -4.57 -13.36 6.30
CA ALA A 34 -4.03 -14.33 7.24
C ALA A 34 -4.55 -14.15 8.66
N LYS A 35 -5.56 -13.31 8.84
CA LYS A 35 -6.25 -13.07 10.12
C LYS A 35 -5.41 -12.32 11.15
N LYS A 36 -4.37 -11.61 10.74
CA LYS A 36 -3.68 -10.71 11.65
C LYS A 36 -4.55 -9.50 11.93
N ASN A 37 -4.52 -9.01 13.16
CA ASN A 37 -5.29 -7.81 13.48
C ASN A 37 -4.55 -6.55 13.04
N SER A 38 -5.27 -5.43 13.01
CA SER A 38 -4.70 -4.18 12.54
C SER A 38 -3.54 -3.68 13.41
N LYS A 39 -3.55 -3.99 14.70
CA LYS A 39 -2.46 -3.58 15.60
C LYS A 39 -1.15 -4.27 15.21
N GLU A 40 -1.20 -5.58 14.96
CA GLU A 40 0.00 -6.33 14.55
C GLU A 40 0.57 -5.78 13.25
N ILE A 41 -0.31 -5.47 12.30
CA ILE A 41 0.10 -4.93 11.01
C ILE A 41 0.73 -3.55 11.18
N ILE A 42 0.14 -2.70 12.00
CA ILE A 42 0.68 -1.36 12.28
C ILE A 42 2.05 -1.47 12.96
N ASP A 43 2.22 -2.42 13.87
CA ASP A 43 3.52 -2.64 14.49
C ASP A 43 4.59 -3.00 13.45
N THR A 44 4.23 -3.82 12.46
CA THR A 44 5.13 -4.13 11.35
C THR A 44 5.49 -2.89 10.54
N PHE A 45 4.51 -2.06 10.22
CA PHE A 45 4.77 -0.79 9.53
C PHE A 45 5.71 0.10 10.32
N ASN A 46 5.48 0.21 11.62
CA ASN A 46 6.33 1.05 12.48
C ASN A 46 7.77 0.54 12.52
N GLU A 47 7.96 -0.78 12.54
CA GLU A 47 9.29 -1.37 12.47
C GLU A 47 9.99 -1.05 11.16
N LEU A 48 9.28 -1.19 10.03
CA LEU A 48 9.83 -0.86 8.72
C LEU A 48 10.21 0.62 8.62
N ILE A 49 9.34 1.48 9.11
CA ILE A 49 9.59 2.92 9.12
C ILE A 49 10.84 3.24 9.94
N THR A 50 10.95 2.64 11.12
CA THR A 50 12.11 2.83 11.99
C THR A 50 13.39 2.36 11.32
N GLN A 51 13.38 1.20 10.67
CA GLN A 51 14.54 0.67 9.97
C GLN A 51 14.97 1.60 8.83
N ILE A 52 14.02 2.12 8.07
CA ILE A 52 14.33 3.01 6.96
C ILE A 52 14.92 4.32 7.48
N LYS A 53 14.35 4.89 8.53
CA LYS A 53 14.84 6.15 9.11
C LYS A 53 16.19 5.98 9.78
N THR A 54 16.48 4.83 10.33
CA THR A 54 17.78 4.53 10.93
C THR A 54 18.86 4.47 9.86
N THR A 55 18.53 3.93 8.70
CA THR A 55 19.46 3.87 7.58
C THR A 55 19.67 5.25 6.93
N ASP A 56 18.59 6.01 6.76
CA ASP A 56 18.63 7.32 6.14
C ASP A 56 17.47 8.16 6.65
N SER A 57 17.77 9.10 7.54
CA SER A 57 16.76 9.91 8.23
C SER A 57 16.04 10.90 7.30
N ILE A 58 16.59 11.19 6.12
CA ILE A 58 15.97 12.13 5.18
C ILE A 58 15.14 11.45 4.11
N THR A 59 15.04 10.12 4.15
CA THR A 59 14.23 9.39 3.19
C THR A 59 12.75 9.71 3.38
N LYS A 60 12.09 10.08 2.29
CA LYS A 60 10.65 10.24 2.26
C LYS A 60 10.01 8.85 2.12
N ILE A 61 9.02 8.56 2.95
CA ILE A 61 8.36 7.27 2.93
C ILE A 61 6.91 7.47 2.49
N ILE A 62 6.52 6.79 1.43
CA ILE A 62 5.16 6.82 0.93
C ILE A 62 4.51 5.48 1.27
N ILE A 63 3.50 5.52 2.12
CA ILE A 63 2.76 4.32 2.51
C ILE A 63 1.57 4.19 1.57
N ILE A 64 1.53 3.08 0.84
CA ILE A 64 0.44 2.78 -0.08
C ILE A 64 -0.65 2.08 0.72
N SER A 65 -1.90 2.55 0.59
CA SER A 65 -3.03 1.90 1.24
C SER A 65 -3.20 0.48 0.76
N THR A 66 -3.94 -0.34 1.48
CA THR A 66 -4.37 -1.62 0.95
C THR A 66 -5.31 -1.39 -0.23
N LYS A 67 -5.37 -2.36 -1.13
CA LYS A 67 -6.28 -2.31 -2.27
C LYS A 67 -7.49 -3.21 -2.01
N PRO A 68 -8.67 -2.86 -2.54
CA PRO A 68 -9.79 -3.79 -2.52
C PRO A 68 -9.56 -4.89 -3.56
N SER A 69 -10.22 -6.02 -3.40
CA SER A 69 -10.21 -7.09 -4.40
C SER A 69 -11.51 -7.86 -4.37
N ILE A 70 -11.81 -8.55 -5.46
CA ILE A 70 -12.99 -9.39 -5.56
C ILE A 70 -12.86 -10.53 -4.55
N ALA A 71 -11.70 -11.19 -4.54
CA ALA A 71 -11.46 -12.35 -3.70
C ALA A 71 -11.57 -12.06 -2.20
N ARG A 72 -11.26 -10.82 -1.80
CA ARG A 72 -11.24 -10.42 -0.39
C ARG A 72 -12.24 -9.34 -0.04
N TRP A 73 -13.26 -9.16 -0.89
CA TRP A 73 -14.27 -8.11 -0.68
C TRP A 73 -15.02 -8.30 0.63
N ASN A 74 -15.17 -9.54 1.08
CA ASN A 74 -15.80 -9.84 2.37
C ASN A 74 -15.00 -9.29 3.58
N LEU A 75 -13.73 -8.96 3.39
CA LEU A 75 -12.88 -8.41 4.44
C LEU A 75 -12.75 -6.88 4.35
N LYS A 76 -13.53 -6.24 3.49
CA LYS A 76 -13.38 -4.80 3.20
C LYS A 76 -13.40 -3.92 4.44
N GLY A 77 -14.20 -4.27 5.44
CA GLY A 77 -14.27 -3.49 6.67
C GLY A 77 -12.95 -3.47 7.43
N LYS A 78 -12.27 -4.62 7.46
CA LYS A 78 -10.97 -4.74 8.10
C LYS A 78 -9.90 -3.94 7.36
N TYR A 79 -9.93 -3.99 6.03
CA TYR A 79 -8.99 -3.23 5.21
C TYR A 79 -9.20 -1.72 5.36
N LYS A 80 -10.46 -1.28 5.39
CA LYS A 80 -10.76 0.13 5.59
C LYS A 80 -10.28 0.62 6.95
N LYS A 81 -10.43 -0.19 7.98
CA LYS A 81 -9.94 0.13 9.32
C LYS A 81 -8.43 0.29 9.33
N LEU A 82 -7.72 -0.63 8.68
CA LEU A 82 -6.27 -0.53 8.57
C LEU A 82 -5.87 0.73 7.81
N ASN A 83 -6.53 1.02 6.69
CA ASN A 83 -6.23 2.20 5.90
C ASN A 83 -6.39 3.48 6.70
N ARG A 84 -7.43 3.58 7.53
CA ARG A 84 -7.60 4.75 8.40
C ARG A 84 -6.45 4.90 9.40
N LYS A 85 -5.96 3.79 9.93
CA LYS A 85 -4.82 3.81 10.86
C LYS A 85 -3.52 4.22 10.15
N LEU A 86 -3.32 3.73 8.93
CA LEU A 86 -2.15 4.10 8.13
C LEU A 86 -2.17 5.59 7.80
N GLU A 87 -3.31 6.12 7.41
CA GLU A 87 -3.45 7.53 7.11
C GLU A 87 -3.15 8.39 8.34
N ARG A 88 -3.60 7.95 9.50
CA ARG A 88 -3.35 8.64 10.77
C ARG A 88 -1.87 8.70 11.10
N ILE A 89 -1.15 7.60 10.89
CA ILE A 89 0.30 7.56 11.10
C ILE A 89 1.00 8.57 10.20
N CYS A 90 0.59 8.64 8.94
CA CYS A 90 1.20 9.56 7.98
C CYS A 90 0.96 11.02 8.35
N LYS A 91 -0.19 11.34 8.94
CA LYS A 91 -0.49 12.71 9.36
C LYS A 91 0.37 13.19 10.51
N LYS A 92 0.93 12.29 11.29
CA LYS A 92 1.73 12.63 12.46
C LYS A 92 3.22 12.77 12.17
N ASP A 93 3.67 12.43 10.99
CA ASP A 93 5.08 12.43 10.65
C ASP A 93 5.28 13.10 9.29
N PRO A 94 6.00 14.25 9.25
CA PRO A 94 6.16 14.99 8.00
C PRO A 94 6.96 14.25 6.93
N ASN A 95 7.69 13.20 7.30
CA ASN A 95 8.43 12.38 6.34
C ASN A 95 7.58 11.26 5.73
N LEU A 96 6.36 11.09 6.19
CA LEU A 96 5.44 10.08 5.68
C LEU A 96 4.36 10.71 4.83
N GLU A 97 4.02 10.05 3.73
CA GLU A 97 2.87 10.40 2.91
C GLU A 97 2.01 9.17 2.70
N TYR A 98 0.71 9.37 2.56
CA TYR A 98 -0.25 8.30 2.38
C TYR A 98 -0.78 8.33 0.96
N ALA A 99 -0.57 7.25 0.22
CA ALA A 99 -1.06 7.12 -1.15
C ALA A 99 -2.29 6.21 -1.15
N ASN A 100 -3.45 6.79 -1.40
CA ASN A 100 -4.71 6.07 -1.38
C ASN A 100 -4.97 5.42 -2.73
N VAL A 101 -4.85 4.09 -2.79
CA VAL A 101 -5.19 3.32 -3.98
C VAL A 101 -6.50 2.55 -3.79
N TRP A 102 -7.15 2.72 -2.65
CA TRP A 102 -8.43 2.07 -2.38
C TRP A 102 -9.57 2.72 -3.15
N ASP A 103 -9.74 4.03 -2.95
CA ASP A 103 -10.90 4.73 -3.48
C ASP A 103 -10.94 4.76 -5.01
N ILE A 104 -9.79 4.86 -5.66
CA ILE A 104 -9.74 4.93 -7.12
C ILE A 104 -10.19 3.63 -7.79
N MET A 105 -10.14 2.52 -7.06
CA MET A 105 -10.57 1.21 -7.56
C MET A 105 -12.06 0.97 -7.36
N LEU A 106 -12.78 1.95 -6.84
CA LEU A 106 -14.23 1.86 -6.63
C LEU A 106 -14.97 2.81 -7.57
N ASP A 107 -16.16 2.38 -8.00
CA ASP A 107 -17.13 3.26 -8.64
C ASP A 107 -18.25 3.46 -7.63
N LYS A 108 -18.30 4.65 -7.02
CA LYS A 108 -19.16 4.97 -5.89
C LYS A 108 -18.79 4.07 -4.71
N ARG A 109 -19.50 3.02 -4.43
CA ARG A 109 -19.17 2.09 -3.36
C ARG A 109 -18.96 0.67 -3.87
N LYS A 110 -18.93 0.52 -5.18
CA LYS A 110 -18.80 -0.78 -5.82
C LYS A 110 -17.40 -0.96 -6.37
N LEU A 111 -16.88 -2.17 -6.21
CA LEU A 111 -15.57 -2.53 -6.74
C LEU A 111 -15.61 -2.57 -8.27
N LYS A 112 -14.63 -1.95 -8.91
CA LYS A 112 -14.43 -2.04 -10.36
C LYS A 112 -13.84 -3.40 -10.68
N THR A 113 -14.69 -4.38 -10.98
CA THR A 113 -14.25 -5.76 -11.17
C THR A 113 -13.40 -5.96 -12.42
N GLU A 114 -13.49 -5.05 -13.38
CA GLU A 114 -12.71 -5.12 -14.62
C GLU A 114 -11.20 -4.87 -14.42
N LEU A 115 -10.77 -4.53 -13.20
CA LEU A 115 -9.37 -4.25 -12.90
C LEU A 115 -8.56 -5.51 -12.52
N PHE A 116 -9.21 -6.66 -12.48
CA PHE A 116 -8.60 -7.87 -11.92
C PHE A 116 -8.45 -8.99 -12.95
N LEU A 117 -7.45 -9.84 -12.69
CA LEU A 117 -7.31 -11.10 -13.42
C LEU A 117 -8.39 -12.08 -12.97
N SER A 118 -8.42 -13.26 -13.59
CA SER A 118 -9.46 -14.25 -13.34
C SER A 118 -9.52 -14.72 -11.89
N ASP A 119 -8.43 -14.61 -11.14
CA ASP A 119 -8.41 -14.99 -9.72
C ASP A 119 -9.13 -13.98 -8.82
N GLY A 120 -9.51 -12.83 -9.36
CA GLY A 120 -10.20 -11.79 -8.58
C GLY A 120 -9.32 -11.14 -7.52
N LEU A 121 -8.02 -11.37 -7.55
CA LEU A 121 -7.08 -10.87 -6.56
C LEU A 121 -5.98 -10.02 -7.18
N HIS A 122 -5.27 -10.56 -8.16
CA HIS A 122 -4.21 -9.82 -8.82
C HIS A 122 -4.80 -8.87 -9.85
N MET A 123 -4.20 -7.69 -9.94
CA MET A 123 -4.63 -6.68 -10.91
C MET A 123 -4.15 -7.03 -12.31
N ASN A 124 -4.97 -6.67 -13.30
CA ASN A 124 -4.56 -6.69 -14.69
C ASN A 124 -3.89 -5.35 -15.05
N ASP A 125 -3.57 -5.16 -16.33
CA ASP A 125 -2.89 -3.93 -16.78
C ASP A 125 -3.69 -2.67 -16.45
N LYS A 126 -5.00 -2.72 -16.54
CA LYS A 126 -5.85 -1.56 -16.20
C LYS A 126 -5.73 -1.20 -14.74
N GLY A 127 -5.68 -2.20 -13.86
CA GLY A 127 -5.50 -1.98 -12.43
C GLY A 127 -4.17 -1.32 -12.13
N TYR A 128 -3.09 -1.80 -12.75
CA TYR A 128 -1.77 -1.20 -12.57
C TYR A 128 -1.68 0.21 -13.13
N GLN A 129 -2.31 0.47 -14.25
CA GLN A 129 -2.36 1.83 -14.81
C GLN A 129 -3.06 2.78 -13.84
N LEU A 130 -4.12 2.32 -13.21
CA LEU A 130 -4.86 3.12 -12.24
C LEU A 130 -4.00 3.41 -11.01
N TRP A 131 -3.27 2.42 -10.53
CA TRP A 131 -2.32 2.61 -9.45
C TRP A 131 -1.26 3.65 -9.81
N TYR A 132 -0.70 3.53 -11.01
CA TYR A 132 0.31 4.49 -11.46
C TYR A 132 -0.25 5.90 -11.49
N SER A 133 -1.51 6.09 -11.87
CA SER A 133 -2.12 7.41 -11.91
C SER A 133 -2.15 8.07 -10.52
N VAL A 134 -2.20 7.27 -9.45
CA VAL A 134 -2.09 7.78 -8.09
C VAL A 134 -0.64 7.98 -7.70
N LEU A 135 0.20 6.94 -7.87
CA LEU A 135 1.55 6.93 -7.35
C LEU A 135 2.47 7.96 -8.02
N LYS A 136 2.22 8.28 -9.29
CA LYS A 136 3.03 9.29 -10.00
C LYS A 136 3.04 10.64 -9.30
N ASN A 137 1.98 10.96 -8.54
CA ASN A 137 1.90 12.22 -7.82
C ASN A 137 2.89 12.29 -6.65
N TYR A 138 3.44 11.16 -6.25
CA TYR A 138 4.38 11.06 -5.13
C TYR A 138 5.82 10.83 -5.59
N ILE A 139 6.04 10.64 -6.89
CA ILE A 139 7.37 10.35 -7.42
C ILE A 139 8.26 11.58 -7.42
N ASP A 140 7.71 12.74 -7.67
CA ASP A 140 8.48 13.99 -7.73
C ASP A 140 8.52 14.75 -6.41
#